data_563995f6eeaa4898b2918e4195708abd
#
_entry.id   563995f6eeaa4898b2918e4195708abd
#
_cell.length_a   1.000
_cell.length_b   1.000
_cell.length_c   1.000
_cell.angle_alpha   90.00
_cell.angle_beta   90.00
_cell.angle_gamma   90.00
#
_symmetry.space_group_name_H-M   'P 1'
#
loop_
_entity.id
_entity.type
_entity.pdbx_description
1 polymer ?
#
loop_
_entity_poly.entity_id
_entity_poly.type
_entity_poly.pdbx_seq_one_letter_code
_entity_poly.pdbx_strand_id
1 'polypeptide(L)'
;IKKLLRQGKTTVFKAQLRILPSVAFISAFLNNTPVVVIFAPIIKHWAKSVNLPATKFLIPLSYVTILGGICTLIGTSTNLVVHGMILEAGFEGFSMFELGKVGIFIAIAGIIYIFLFSKRLLPDARPDTAVPDEEVEEGEKLQRVEAVLGARFPGINKKLKDFNFQRHYGAEVKEIKTRNGQRFVSNLEEVVLHEGDTS
;
A
#
# COMPACT_ATOMS: atom_id res chain seq x y z
N ILE A 1 5.00 -17.05 9.19
CA ILE A 1 3.86 -16.30 8.62
C ILE A 1 2.75 -17.27 8.21
N LYS A 2 2.97 -18.32 7.38
CA LYS A 2 1.92 -19.29 6.97
C LYS A 2 1.18 -19.96 8.14
N LYS A 3 1.86 -20.21 9.27
CA LYS A 3 1.25 -20.82 10.47
C LYS A 3 0.37 -19.84 11.26
N LEU A 4 0.64 -18.52 11.15
CA LEU A 4 -0.15 -17.43 11.74
C LEU A 4 -1.46 -17.18 10.96
N LEU A 5 -1.47 -17.45 9.66
CA LEU A 5 -2.57 -17.18 8.74
C LEU A 5 -3.40 -18.44 8.39
N ARG A 6 -3.44 -19.41 9.29
CA ARG A 6 -4.17 -20.70 9.08
C ARG A 6 -5.64 -20.45 8.73
N GLN A 7 -6.07 -20.99 7.59
CA GLN A 7 -7.44 -20.95 7.11
C GLN A 7 -8.39 -21.66 8.10
N GLY A 8 -9.33 -20.91 8.63
CA GLY A 8 -10.45 -21.38 9.46
C GLY A 8 -11.44 -20.22 9.61
N LYS A 9 -12.66 -20.44 10.06
CA LYS A 9 -13.65 -19.37 10.35
C LYS A 9 -13.04 -18.40 11.38
N THR A 10 -12.28 -17.42 10.91
CA THR A 10 -11.52 -16.50 11.74
C THR A 10 -12.28 -15.18 11.84
N THR A 11 -12.62 -14.77 13.04
CA THR A 11 -13.22 -13.46 13.31
C THR A 11 -12.12 -12.40 13.19
N VAL A 12 -12.46 -11.19 12.69
CA VAL A 12 -11.54 -10.03 12.59
C VAL A 12 -10.71 -9.86 13.86
N PHE A 13 -11.35 -9.89 15.02
CA PHE A 13 -10.70 -9.74 16.32
C PHE A 13 -9.60 -10.80 16.60
N LYS A 14 -9.90 -12.09 16.34
CA LYS A 14 -8.91 -13.17 16.53
C LYS A 14 -7.73 -13.05 15.58
N ALA A 15 -7.98 -12.59 14.36
CA ALA A 15 -6.94 -12.35 13.38
C ALA A 15 -6.05 -11.17 13.79
N GLN A 16 -6.64 -10.06 14.18
CA GLN A 16 -5.92 -8.90 14.69
C GLN A 16 -5.06 -9.26 15.92
N LEU A 17 -5.64 -9.96 16.90
CA LEU A 17 -4.94 -10.38 18.12
C LEU A 17 -3.69 -11.23 17.84
N ARG A 18 -3.67 -11.96 16.73
CA ARG A 18 -2.53 -12.79 16.35
C ARG A 18 -1.50 -12.04 15.51
N ILE A 19 -1.96 -11.18 14.61
CA ILE A 19 -1.09 -10.48 13.64
C ILE A 19 -0.45 -9.24 14.27
N LEU A 20 -1.25 -8.37 14.90
CA LEU A 20 -0.79 -7.04 15.31
C LEU A 20 0.32 -7.06 16.37
N PRO A 21 0.27 -7.88 17.44
CA PRO A 21 1.38 -7.94 18.40
C PRO A 21 2.68 -8.47 17.77
N SER A 22 2.58 -9.44 16.84
CA SER A 22 3.74 -9.97 16.14
C SER A 22 4.39 -8.90 15.26
N VAL A 23 3.59 -8.08 14.59
CA VAL A 23 4.09 -6.97 13.78
C VAL A 23 4.71 -5.88 14.65
N ALA A 24 4.07 -5.52 15.78
CA ALA A 24 4.63 -4.58 16.74
C ALA A 24 6.02 -5.00 17.22
N PHE A 25 6.16 -6.28 17.58
CA PHE A 25 7.44 -6.84 18.01
C PHE A 25 8.52 -6.76 16.92
N ILE A 26 8.18 -7.10 15.68
CA ILE A 26 9.10 -6.99 14.54
C ILE A 26 9.48 -5.52 14.29
N SER A 27 8.52 -4.60 14.37
CA SER A 27 8.73 -3.17 14.16
C SER A 27 9.57 -2.52 15.26
N ALA A 28 9.66 -3.11 16.44
CA ALA A 28 10.57 -2.64 17.47
C ALA A 28 12.05 -2.71 17.04
N PHE A 29 12.39 -3.61 16.11
CA PHE A 29 13.77 -3.84 15.64
C PHE A 29 13.97 -3.47 14.16
N LEU A 30 12.91 -3.22 13.42
CA LEU A 30 12.95 -2.82 12.02
C LEU A 30 12.22 -1.47 11.86
N ASN A 31 12.73 -0.64 10.97
CA ASN A 31 12.08 0.63 10.65
C ASN A 31 10.64 0.41 10.17
N ASN A 32 9.72 1.31 10.51
CA ASN A 32 8.28 1.19 10.23
C ASN A 32 7.98 0.98 8.74
N THR A 33 8.65 1.73 7.86
CA THR A 33 8.39 1.70 6.41
C THR A 33 8.57 0.32 5.79
N PRO A 34 9.72 -0.37 5.91
CA PRO A 34 9.89 -1.72 5.37
C PRO A 34 8.91 -2.72 5.99
N VAL A 35 8.57 -2.58 7.27
CA VAL A 35 7.57 -3.47 7.90
C VAL A 35 6.22 -3.31 7.23
N VAL A 36 5.72 -2.08 7.04
CA VAL A 36 4.44 -1.83 6.38
C VAL A 36 4.46 -2.30 4.93
N VAL A 37 5.52 -1.98 4.17
CA VAL A 37 5.63 -2.36 2.75
C VAL A 37 5.59 -3.87 2.55
N ILE A 38 6.21 -4.64 3.45
CA ILE A 38 6.22 -6.11 3.37
C ILE A 38 4.89 -6.71 3.84
N PHE A 39 4.34 -6.22 4.95
CA PHE A 39 3.15 -6.84 5.56
C PHE A 39 1.82 -6.40 4.92
N ALA A 40 1.73 -5.18 4.36
CA ALA A 40 0.49 -4.69 3.78
C ALA A 40 -0.03 -5.56 2.62
N PRO A 41 0.76 -5.90 1.59
CA PRO A 41 0.30 -6.77 0.51
C PRO A 41 -0.04 -8.18 1.01
N ILE A 42 0.74 -8.74 1.94
CA ILE A 42 0.48 -10.07 2.51
C ILE A 42 -0.86 -10.10 3.25
N ILE A 43 -1.13 -9.07 4.06
CA ILE A 43 -2.37 -8.95 4.84
C ILE A 43 -3.55 -8.70 3.91
N LYS A 44 -3.40 -7.84 2.89
CA LYS A 44 -4.44 -7.56 1.89
C LYS A 44 -4.86 -8.84 1.17
N HIS A 45 -3.89 -9.59 0.65
CA HIS A 45 -4.15 -10.85 -0.04
C HIS A 45 -4.81 -11.89 0.89
N TRP A 46 -4.31 -12.03 2.13
CA TRP A 46 -4.88 -12.92 3.11
C TRP A 46 -6.31 -12.52 3.51
N ALA A 47 -6.58 -11.24 3.76
CA ALA A 47 -7.92 -10.75 4.10
C ALA A 47 -8.93 -11.06 2.99
N LYS A 48 -8.53 -10.89 1.71
CA LYS A 48 -9.31 -11.27 0.53
C LYS A 48 -9.61 -12.78 0.53
N SER A 49 -8.64 -13.63 0.83
CA SER A 49 -8.79 -15.10 0.83
C SER A 49 -9.75 -15.63 1.92
N VAL A 50 -9.97 -14.86 2.98
CA VAL A 50 -10.88 -15.21 4.09
C VAL A 50 -12.17 -14.37 4.10
N ASN A 51 -12.41 -13.59 3.03
CA ASN A 51 -13.56 -12.68 2.88
C ASN A 51 -13.70 -11.67 4.04
N LEU A 52 -12.60 -11.12 4.51
CA LEU A 52 -12.58 -10.07 5.52
C LEU A 52 -12.16 -8.74 4.90
N PRO A 53 -12.72 -7.59 5.37
CA PRO A 53 -12.36 -6.27 4.86
C PRO A 53 -10.91 -5.94 5.21
N ALA A 54 -10.08 -5.68 4.19
CA ALA A 54 -8.65 -5.39 4.36
C ALA A 54 -8.40 -4.11 5.18
N THR A 55 -9.29 -3.12 5.10
CA THR A 55 -9.22 -1.87 5.87
C THR A 55 -9.12 -2.09 7.38
N LYS A 56 -9.82 -3.11 7.90
CA LYS A 56 -9.76 -3.49 9.33
C LYS A 56 -8.41 -4.06 9.76
N PHE A 57 -7.51 -4.30 8.84
CA PHE A 57 -6.16 -4.79 9.13
C PHE A 57 -5.08 -3.80 8.73
N LEU A 58 -5.22 -3.11 7.60
CA LEU A 58 -4.19 -2.21 7.07
C LEU A 58 -4.02 -0.95 7.92
N ILE A 59 -5.13 -0.36 8.37
CA ILE A 59 -5.08 0.82 9.24
C ILE A 59 -4.47 0.45 10.62
N PRO A 60 -4.95 -0.59 11.33
CA PRO A 60 -4.30 -1.06 12.55
C PRO A 60 -2.83 -1.46 12.35
N LEU A 61 -2.47 -2.07 11.22
CA LEU A 61 -1.09 -2.40 10.89
C LEU A 61 -0.18 -1.17 10.96
N SER A 62 -0.59 -0.07 10.32
CA SER A 62 0.18 1.19 10.31
C SER A 62 0.40 1.74 11.72
N TYR A 63 -0.64 1.79 12.55
CA TYR A 63 -0.52 2.27 13.92
C TYR A 63 0.35 1.36 14.79
N VAL A 64 0.19 0.06 14.66
CA VAL A 64 0.93 -0.92 15.45
C VAL A 64 2.41 -0.94 15.10
N THR A 65 2.79 -0.70 13.86
CA THR A 65 4.20 -0.54 13.50
C THR A 65 4.82 0.69 14.16
N ILE A 66 4.11 1.81 14.23
CA ILE A 66 4.57 3.01 14.92
C ILE A 66 4.72 2.73 16.42
N LEU A 67 3.71 2.10 17.04
CA LEU A 67 3.73 1.74 18.46
C LEU A 67 4.86 0.76 18.81
N GLY A 68 5.18 -0.17 17.92
CA GLY A 68 6.36 -1.04 18.05
C GLY A 68 7.67 -0.27 17.92
N GLY A 69 7.75 0.62 16.93
CA GLY A 69 8.94 1.40 16.62
C GLY A 69 9.41 2.33 17.74
N ILE A 70 8.51 2.81 18.59
CA ILE A 70 8.89 3.66 19.75
C ILE A 70 9.49 2.88 20.92
N CYS A 71 9.45 1.54 20.90
CA CYS A 71 9.92 0.73 22.02
C CYS A 71 11.44 0.56 22.08
N THR A 72 12.15 0.79 20.98
CA THR A 72 13.62 0.68 20.94
C THR A 72 14.26 1.84 20.19
N LEU A 73 15.56 2.02 20.38
CA LEU A 73 16.31 3.07 19.73
C LEU A 73 16.30 2.95 18.20
N ILE A 74 16.36 1.72 17.68
CA ILE A 74 16.46 1.44 16.23
C ILE A 74 15.11 1.24 15.53
N GLY A 75 14.00 1.15 16.28
CA GLY A 75 12.69 0.87 15.74
C GLY A 75 12.12 1.98 14.84
N THR A 76 12.60 3.21 14.99
CA THR A 76 12.25 4.32 14.10
C THR A 76 13.40 5.31 13.93
N SER A 77 13.50 5.90 12.73
CA SER A 77 14.54 6.89 12.42
C SER A 77 14.47 8.12 13.34
N THR A 78 13.28 8.51 13.79
CA THR A 78 13.10 9.63 14.71
C THR A 78 13.88 9.45 16.01
N ASN A 79 13.87 8.24 16.58
CA ASN A 79 14.60 7.94 17.81
C ASN A 79 16.11 8.10 17.61
N LEU A 80 16.63 7.65 16.45
CA LEU A 80 18.04 7.79 16.10
C LEU A 80 18.46 9.25 15.91
N VAL A 81 17.60 10.06 15.28
CA VAL A 81 17.87 11.50 15.10
C VAL A 81 17.91 12.20 16.46
N VAL A 82 16.93 11.96 17.33
CA VAL A 82 16.90 12.56 18.67
C VAL A 82 18.12 12.13 19.49
N HIS A 83 18.47 10.84 19.43
CA HIS A 83 19.67 10.31 20.08
C HIS A 83 20.93 11.03 19.59
N GLY A 84 21.11 11.22 18.26
CA GLY A 84 22.23 11.95 17.69
C GLY A 84 22.31 13.40 18.18
N MET A 85 21.17 14.11 18.21
CA MET A 85 21.11 15.49 18.71
C MET A 85 21.51 15.60 20.19
N ILE A 86 21.12 14.61 21.02
CA ILE A 86 21.48 14.57 22.45
C ILE A 86 23.00 14.39 22.61
N LEU A 87 23.62 13.51 21.80
CA LEU A 87 25.06 13.32 21.81
C LEU A 87 25.82 14.58 21.35
N GLU A 88 25.32 15.26 20.31
CA GLU A 88 25.89 16.54 19.82
C GLU A 88 25.80 17.66 20.86
N ALA A 89 24.75 17.64 21.70
CA ALA A 89 24.59 18.57 22.80
C ALA A 89 25.47 18.25 24.03
N GLY A 90 26.28 17.18 23.96
CA GLY A 90 27.22 16.79 25.03
C GLY A 90 26.58 15.99 26.17
N PHE A 91 25.36 15.49 25.99
CA PHE A 91 24.70 14.61 26.95
C PHE A 91 24.94 13.12 26.61
N GLU A 92 24.73 12.26 27.58
CA GLU A 92 24.68 10.82 27.34
C GLU A 92 23.48 10.47 26.47
N GLY A 93 23.69 9.70 25.40
CA GLY A 93 22.62 9.25 24.54
C GLY A 93 21.79 8.14 25.16
N PHE A 94 20.68 7.78 24.51
CA PHE A 94 19.83 6.68 24.96
C PHE A 94 20.48 5.33 24.73
N SER A 95 20.30 4.40 25.69
CA SER A 95 20.57 2.99 25.47
C SER A 95 19.50 2.35 24.56
N MET A 96 19.81 1.18 24.00
CA MET A 96 18.96 0.48 23.03
C MET A 96 17.49 0.33 23.48
N PHE A 97 17.27 0.02 24.76
CA PHE A 97 15.96 -0.27 25.34
C PHE A 97 15.44 0.81 26.29
N GLU A 98 16.14 1.91 26.42
CA GLU A 98 15.76 2.94 27.38
C GLU A 98 14.42 3.58 27.04
N LEU A 99 14.19 3.85 25.75
CA LEU A 99 12.90 4.33 25.24
C LEU A 99 11.77 3.33 25.52
N GLY A 100 12.10 2.04 25.59
CA GLY A 100 11.14 0.97 25.90
C GLY A 100 10.53 1.08 27.29
N LYS A 101 11.20 1.72 28.25
CA LYS A 101 10.65 1.93 29.61
C LYS A 101 9.30 2.68 29.59
N VAL A 102 9.14 3.60 28.65
CA VAL A 102 7.88 4.35 28.44
C VAL A 102 7.13 3.80 27.21
N GLY A 103 7.86 3.47 26.14
CA GLY A 103 7.30 3.02 24.87
C GLY A 103 6.43 1.77 25.01
N ILE A 104 6.80 0.80 25.83
CA ILE A 104 6.02 -0.42 26.05
C ILE A 104 4.64 -0.12 26.64
N PHE A 105 4.54 0.77 27.62
CA PHE A 105 3.24 1.14 28.21
C PHE A 105 2.35 1.83 27.17
N ILE A 106 2.91 2.74 26.37
CA ILE A 106 2.20 3.41 25.28
C ILE A 106 1.77 2.39 24.22
N ALA A 107 2.64 1.47 23.84
CA ALA A 107 2.35 0.44 22.87
C ALA A 107 1.22 -0.50 23.33
N ILE A 108 1.25 -0.94 24.57
CA ILE A 108 0.18 -1.78 25.15
C ILE A 108 -1.15 -1.02 25.17
N ALA A 109 -1.16 0.21 25.67
CA ALA A 109 -2.37 1.04 25.71
C ALA A 109 -2.93 1.29 24.30
N GLY A 110 -2.07 1.63 23.35
CA GLY A 110 -2.45 1.84 21.94
C GLY A 110 -2.98 0.58 21.27
N ILE A 111 -2.36 -0.57 21.49
CA ILE A 111 -2.83 -1.86 20.96
C ILE A 111 -4.19 -2.22 21.56
N ILE A 112 -4.39 -2.05 22.87
CA ILE A 112 -5.69 -2.27 23.53
C ILE A 112 -6.75 -1.35 22.92
N TYR A 113 -6.44 -0.06 22.74
CA TYR A 113 -7.32 0.89 22.09
C TYR A 113 -7.73 0.44 20.70
N ILE A 114 -6.76 0.03 19.88
CA ILE A 114 -7.03 -0.48 18.51
C ILE A 114 -7.97 -1.69 18.58
N PHE A 115 -7.76 -2.64 19.46
CA PHE A 115 -8.62 -3.81 19.59
C PHE A 115 -10.05 -3.47 20.00
N LEU A 116 -10.23 -2.52 20.90
CA LEU A 116 -11.56 -2.12 21.39
C LEU A 116 -12.33 -1.34 20.32
N PHE A 117 -11.67 -0.42 19.63
CA PHE A 117 -12.32 0.55 18.76
C PHE A 117 -12.25 0.22 17.26
N SER A 118 -11.29 -0.59 16.84
CA SER A 118 -11.10 -0.98 15.43
C SER A 118 -12.38 -1.51 14.78
N LYS A 119 -13.15 -2.33 15.51
CA LYS A 119 -14.37 -2.94 14.99
C LYS A 119 -15.49 -1.92 14.76
N ARG A 120 -15.51 -0.82 15.53
CA ARG A 120 -16.56 0.19 15.49
C ARG A 120 -16.19 1.39 14.60
N LEU A 121 -14.92 1.81 14.64
CA LEU A 121 -14.47 3.00 13.91
C LEU A 121 -14.13 2.71 12.44
N LEU A 122 -13.67 1.48 12.14
CA LEU A 122 -13.24 1.16 10.78
C LEU A 122 -14.42 0.63 9.96
N PRO A 123 -14.77 1.31 8.84
CA PRO A 123 -15.85 0.88 7.96
C PRO A 123 -15.52 -0.48 7.32
N ASP A 124 -16.56 -1.25 7.06
CA ASP A 124 -16.45 -2.38 6.17
C ASP A 124 -16.30 -1.80 4.75
N ALA A 125 -15.10 -1.85 4.18
CA ALA A 125 -14.90 -1.45 2.79
C ALA A 125 -15.76 -2.37 1.91
N ARG A 126 -16.66 -1.77 1.16
CA ARG A 126 -17.39 -2.51 0.12
C ARG A 126 -16.38 -2.91 -0.96
N PRO A 127 -16.50 -4.11 -1.53
CA PRO A 127 -15.61 -4.56 -2.61
C PRO A 127 -15.55 -3.59 -3.80
N ASP A 128 -16.62 -2.80 -4.00
CA ASP A 128 -16.80 -1.94 -5.17
C ASP A 128 -16.11 -0.55 -5.06
N THR A 129 -15.58 -0.19 -3.89
CA THR A 129 -14.81 1.06 -3.70
C THR A 129 -13.32 0.82 -3.56
N ALA A 130 -12.88 -0.42 -3.68
CA ALA A 130 -11.47 -0.70 -3.87
C ALA A 130 -11.06 -0.11 -5.22
N VAL A 131 -10.09 0.80 -5.21
CA VAL A 131 -9.27 1.06 -6.39
C VAL A 131 -9.03 -0.30 -7.04
N PRO A 132 -9.30 -0.47 -8.35
CA PRO A 132 -9.11 -1.77 -8.99
C PRO A 132 -7.78 -2.33 -8.51
N ASP A 133 -7.82 -3.49 -7.89
CA ASP A 133 -6.59 -4.18 -7.55
C ASP A 133 -5.86 -4.33 -8.87
N GLU A 134 -4.81 -3.53 -9.08
CA GLU A 134 -3.79 -3.95 -10.01
C GLU A 134 -3.37 -5.32 -9.48
N GLU A 135 -3.93 -6.35 -10.07
CA GLU A 135 -3.50 -7.71 -9.86
C GLU A 135 -2.01 -7.69 -10.21
N VAL A 136 -1.21 -7.72 -9.15
CA VAL A 136 0.21 -8.04 -9.30
C VAL A 136 0.21 -9.53 -9.60
N GLU A 137 -0.23 -9.89 -10.81
CA GLU A 137 0.25 -11.09 -11.44
C GLU A 137 1.76 -10.91 -11.60
N GLU A 138 2.51 -11.85 -11.08
CA GLU A 138 3.92 -12.05 -11.37
C GLU A 138 4.04 -12.44 -12.86
N GLY A 139 3.92 -11.49 -13.74
CA GLY A 139 3.99 -11.60 -15.17
C GLY A 139 3.53 -10.29 -15.77
N GLU A 140 4.49 -9.43 -16.11
CA GLU A 140 4.33 -8.13 -16.76
C GLU A 140 3.50 -7.12 -15.94
N LYS A 141 4.19 -6.20 -15.28
CA LYS A 141 3.60 -5.00 -14.67
C LYS A 141 3.03 -4.11 -15.78
N LEU A 142 1.80 -4.35 -16.17
CA LEU A 142 1.06 -3.43 -17.04
C LEU A 142 0.77 -2.17 -16.21
N GLN A 143 1.58 -1.15 -16.40
CA GLN A 143 1.33 0.17 -15.83
C GLN A 143 0.34 0.91 -16.73
N ARG A 144 -0.76 1.40 -16.14
CA ARG A 144 -1.64 2.32 -16.87
C ARG A 144 -0.96 3.68 -16.95
N VAL A 145 -0.67 4.11 -18.15
CA VAL A 145 0.00 5.38 -18.44
C VAL A 145 -0.91 6.19 -19.35
N GLU A 146 -1.13 7.45 -19.02
CA GLU A 146 -1.75 8.40 -19.94
C GLU A 146 -0.65 9.00 -20.83
N ALA A 147 -0.78 8.84 -22.13
CA ALA A 147 0.14 9.38 -23.11
C ALA A 147 -0.59 10.38 -24.02
N VAL A 148 -0.01 11.58 -24.17
CA VAL A 148 -0.51 12.58 -25.14
C VAL A 148 0.19 12.38 -26.46
N LEU A 149 -0.59 12.26 -27.53
CA LEU A 149 -0.07 12.09 -28.89
C LEU A 149 0.51 13.40 -29.41
N GLY A 150 1.83 13.44 -29.56
CA GLY A 150 2.54 14.61 -30.11
C GLY A 150 2.58 14.62 -31.64
N ALA A 151 2.87 15.78 -32.23
CA ALA A 151 2.93 16.01 -33.68
C ALA A 151 3.83 15.03 -34.48
N ARG A 152 4.83 14.43 -33.83
CA ARG A 152 5.75 13.46 -34.45
C ARG A 152 5.34 12.00 -34.30
N PHE A 153 4.15 11.74 -33.75
CA PHE A 153 3.68 10.38 -33.55
C PHE A 153 3.38 9.71 -34.91
N PRO A 154 3.93 8.52 -35.23
CA PRO A 154 3.82 7.89 -36.54
C PRO A 154 2.40 7.42 -36.90
N GLY A 155 1.50 7.35 -35.92
CA GLY A 155 0.09 6.95 -36.08
C GLY A 155 -0.89 8.11 -36.25
N ILE A 156 -0.43 9.36 -36.36
CA ILE A 156 -1.34 10.52 -36.55
C ILE A 156 -2.08 10.37 -37.89
N ASN A 157 -3.39 10.71 -37.85
CA ASN A 157 -4.33 10.58 -38.97
C ASN A 157 -4.56 9.15 -39.46
N LYS A 158 -4.17 8.14 -38.66
CA LYS A 158 -4.48 6.72 -38.92
C LYS A 158 -5.50 6.21 -37.94
N LYS A 159 -6.27 5.21 -38.33
CA LYS A 159 -7.14 4.50 -37.38
C LYS A 159 -6.28 3.68 -36.38
N LEU A 160 -6.75 3.53 -35.16
CA LEU A 160 -6.02 2.77 -34.14
C LEU A 160 -5.68 1.35 -34.62
N LYS A 161 -6.59 0.69 -35.37
CA LYS A 161 -6.35 -0.65 -35.94
C LYS A 161 -5.18 -0.72 -36.91
N ASP A 162 -4.88 0.38 -37.60
CA ASP A 162 -3.81 0.44 -38.60
C ASP A 162 -2.45 0.71 -37.93
N PHE A 163 -2.44 1.05 -36.66
CA PHE A 163 -1.24 1.29 -35.87
C PHE A 163 -1.16 0.32 -34.69
N ASN A 164 -0.28 -0.68 -34.81
CA ASN A 164 -0.14 -1.70 -33.75
C ASN A 164 0.69 -1.18 -32.59
N PHE A 165 0.02 -0.65 -31.53
CA PHE A 165 0.65 -0.15 -30.32
C PHE A 165 1.45 -1.23 -29.57
N GLN A 166 0.93 -2.47 -29.55
CA GLN A 166 1.59 -3.57 -28.87
C GLN A 166 2.94 -3.91 -29.50
N ARG A 167 3.02 -3.84 -30.82
CA ARG A 167 4.29 -4.13 -31.54
C ARG A 167 5.32 -3.02 -31.39
N HIS A 168 4.91 -1.74 -31.30
CA HIS A 168 5.81 -0.60 -31.25
C HIS A 168 6.18 -0.15 -29.84
N TYR A 169 5.25 -0.28 -28.88
CA TYR A 169 5.40 0.24 -27.53
C TYR A 169 5.17 -0.80 -26.43
N GLY A 170 4.80 -2.05 -26.77
CA GLY A 170 4.42 -3.07 -25.79
C GLY A 170 3.17 -2.68 -24.99
N ALA A 171 2.32 -1.81 -25.53
CA ALA A 171 1.19 -1.21 -24.83
C ALA A 171 -0.13 -1.53 -25.54
N GLU A 172 -1.21 -1.65 -24.77
CA GLU A 172 -2.58 -1.80 -25.23
C GLU A 172 -3.37 -0.55 -24.89
N VAL A 173 -4.03 0.06 -25.88
CA VAL A 173 -4.87 1.25 -25.66
C VAL A 173 -6.21 0.83 -25.09
N LYS A 174 -6.56 1.33 -23.90
CA LYS A 174 -7.82 1.04 -23.21
C LYS A 174 -8.84 2.16 -23.32
N GLU A 175 -8.39 3.39 -23.54
CA GLU A 175 -9.24 4.57 -23.62
C GLU A 175 -8.56 5.61 -24.52
N ILE A 176 -9.34 6.33 -25.32
CA ILE A 176 -8.88 7.49 -26.08
C ILE A 176 -9.75 8.69 -25.69
N LYS A 177 -9.08 9.76 -25.28
CA LYS A 177 -9.72 11.04 -25.01
C LYS A 177 -9.26 12.03 -26.06
N THR A 178 -10.18 12.48 -26.91
CA THR A 178 -9.88 13.47 -27.93
C THR A 178 -9.68 14.85 -27.32
N ARG A 179 -8.95 15.72 -28.02
CA ARG A 179 -8.74 17.13 -27.64
C ARG A 179 -10.05 17.86 -27.34
N ASN A 180 -11.17 17.47 -27.98
CA ASN A 180 -12.51 18.04 -27.75
C ASN A 180 -13.22 17.49 -26.52
N GLY A 181 -12.55 16.65 -25.70
CA GLY A 181 -13.10 16.10 -24.46
C GLY A 181 -13.98 14.85 -24.63
N GLN A 182 -14.14 14.35 -25.86
CA GLN A 182 -14.86 13.08 -26.09
C GLN A 182 -14.01 11.91 -25.63
N ARG A 183 -14.63 10.96 -24.93
CA ARG A 183 -13.99 9.74 -24.46
C ARG A 183 -14.52 8.52 -25.18
N PHE A 184 -13.61 7.72 -25.70
CA PHE A 184 -13.92 6.45 -26.34
C PHE A 184 -13.33 5.31 -25.49
N VAL A 185 -14.19 4.39 -25.06
CA VAL A 185 -13.83 3.20 -24.26
C VAL A 185 -14.23 1.92 -25.00
N SER A 186 -15.10 2.03 -25.99
CA SER A 186 -15.52 0.93 -26.88
C SER A 186 -15.34 1.33 -28.33
N ASN A 187 -15.15 0.35 -29.22
CA ASN A 187 -14.86 0.55 -30.65
C ASN A 187 -13.61 1.40 -30.93
N LEU A 188 -12.60 1.27 -30.09
CA LEU A 188 -11.34 2.01 -30.21
C LEU A 188 -10.64 1.82 -31.55
N GLU A 189 -10.80 0.69 -32.16
CA GLU A 189 -10.13 0.31 -33.44
C GLU A 189 -10.47 1.25 -34.61
N GLU A 190 -11.66 1.83 -34.60
CA GLU A 190 -12.15 2.74 -35.66
C GLU A 190 -11.82 4.21 -35.43
N VAL A 191 -11.31 4.55 -34.24
CA VAL A 191 -10.97 5.92 -33.87
C VAL A 191 -9.72 6.37 -34.64
N VAL A 192 -9.81 7.53 -35.28
CA VAL A 192 -8.67 8.17 -35.94
C VAL A 192 -7.91 8.99 -34.91
N LEU A 193 -6.62 8.76 -34.82
CA LEU A 193 -5.73 9.42 -33.85
C LEU A 193 -5.31 10.80 -34.36
N HIS A 194 -5.48 11.83 -33.51
CA HIS A 194 -5.07 13.20 -33.82
C HIS A 194 -4.03 13.70 -32.80
N GLU A 195 -3.34 14.75 -33.21
CA GLU A 195 -2.40 15.44 -32.33
C GLU A 195 -3.13 16.05 -31.13
N GLY A 196 -2.63 15.78 -29.91
CA GLY A 196 -3.23 16.24 -28.66
C GLY A 196 -4.28 15.29 -28.09
N ASP A 197 -4.56 14.16 -28.73
CA ASP A 197 -5.37 13.10 -28.12
C ASP A 197 -4.58 12.40 -27.01
N THR A 198 -5.29 11.95 -25.96
CA THR A 198 -4.70 11.21 -24.82
C THR A 198 -5.16 9.76 -24.87
N SER A 199 -4.24 8.85 -24.77
CA SER A 199 -4.52 7.40 -24.76
C SER A 199 -4.02 6.74 -23.49
#